data_93e2be11dbe7051c28086988e1ff9777
#
_entry.id   93e2be11dbe7051c28086988e1ff9777
#
_cell.length_a   1.000
_cell.length_b   1.000
_cell.length_c   1.000
_cell.angle_alpha   90.00
_cell.angle_beta   90.00
_cell.angle_gamma   90.00
#
_symmetry.space_group_name_H-M   'P 1'
#
loop_
_entity.id
_entity.type
_entity.pdbx_description
1 polymer ?
#
loop_
_entity_poly.entity_id
_entity_poly.type
_entity_poly.pdbx_seq_one_letter_code
_entity_poly.pdbx_strand_id
1 'polypeptide(L)'
;MPKENPRVFISSTFEDLAEYRNSVCEAVVRAGAEPITVLNLEAGTPAPVTVTDRIDRADAVVFIVGHRYGTTETTSRKSWMEYEYEIAKARAKPLLVFLADDAAPWPPKFVDTDRTKIQQFRTRLASDVVVRFFSGPDDLRFAVHDALAHFVSALAKPPETVPQKVVTSREVRIVRLLLSSPGDVADERDRVAKAVFRFNQQSVEESGLFIKVVRWEDMAPQIGPRPQTFINKQIGGYHMFCGIMWNRFGTPTEIAASGTKEEFDAAIECWESRGRPWITFYFCDRPANFTTPEQLDQKRLVLEFRTQLNSKGIVRAFLTGIEFEELIYEDLRRITKIPEFIRMLDEG
;
A
#
# COMPACT_ATOMS: atom_id res chain seq x y z
N MET A 1 24.56 26.35 9.33
CA MET A 1 23.35 26.86 8.66
C MET A 1 22.27 25.85 8.88
N PRO A 2 21.05 26.20 9.35
CA PRO A 2 19.94 25.27 9.35
C PRO A 2 19.73 24.80 7.90
N LYS A 3 19.62 23.50 7.68
CA LYS A 3 19.37 22.91 6.37
C LYS A 3 17.98 23.36 5.92
N GLU A 4 17.87 24.09 4.81
CA GLU A 4 16.59 24.44 4.22
C GLU A 4 15.79 23.17 3.92
N ASN A 5 14.47 23.18 4.18
CA ASN A 5 13.62 22.05 3.86
C ASN A 5 13.64 21.78 2.35
N PRO A 6 13.68 20.51 1.91
CA PRO A 6 13.62 20.20 0.48
C PRO A 6 12.35 20.79 -0.16
N ARG A 7 12.47 21.28 -1.38
CA ARG A 7 11.37 21.87 -2.15
C ARG A 7 10.81 20.85 -3.14
N VAL A 8 9.51 20.70 -3.15
CA VAL A 8 8.83 19.72 -4.00
C VAL A 8 7.83 20.45 -4.92
N PHE A 9 8.08 20.41 -6.23
CA PHE A 9 7.14 20.95 -7.20
C PHE A 9 6.01 19.96 -7.45
N ILE A 10 4.75 20.44 -7.40
CA ILE A 10 3.55 19.62 -7.59
C ILE A 10 2.92 20.00 -8.93
N SER A 11 2.94 19.06 -9.87
CA SER A 11 2.34 19.14 -11.20
C SER A 11 1.01 18.37 -11.24
N SER A 12 -0.06 19.03 -11.66
CA SER A 12 -1.39 18.43 -11.85
C SER A 12 -2.26 19.29 -12.75
N THR A 13 -3.32 18.72 -13.33
CA THR A 13 -4.43 19.50 -13.90
C THR A 13 -5.14 20.30 -12.82
N PHE A 14 -5.73 21.45 -13.21
CA PHE A 14 -6.14 22.46 -12.23
C PHE A 14 -7.49 22.17 -11.56
N GLU A 15 -8.53 21.91 -12.36
CA GLU A 15 -9.91 21.82 -11.86
C GLU A 15 -10.25 20.47 -11.23
N ASP A 16 -9.91 19.38 -11.93
CA ASP A 16 -10.29 18.03 -11.59
C ASP A 16 -9.48 17.44 -10.43
N LEU A 17 -8.27 17.97 -10.21
CA LEU A 17 -7.34 17.50 -9.18
C LEU A 17 -7.15 18.51 -8.03
N ALA A 18 -8.06 19.48 -7.85
CA ALA A 18 -7.93 20.49 -6.80
C ALA A 18 -7.86 19.90 -5.38
N GLU A 19 -8.75 18.98 -5.05
CA GLU A 19 -8.79 18.29 -3.75
C GLU A 19 -7.54 17.39 -3.57
N TYR A 20 -7.18 16.64 -4.61
CA TYR A 20 -5.99 15.79 -4.63
C TYR A 20 -4.70 16.60 -4.42
N ARG A 21 -4.58 17.76 -5.08
CA ARG A 21 -3.44 18.66 -4.91
C ARG A 21 -3.32 19.19 -3.48
N ASN A 22 -4.43 19.53 -2.84
CA ASN A 22 -4.43 19.94 -1.43
C ASN A 22 -3.94 18.83 -0.52
N SER A 23 -4.42 17.59 -0.72
CA SER A 23 -3.97 16.41 0.02
C SER A 23 -2.47 16.14 -0.18
N VAL A 24 -1.95 16.36 -1.39
CA VAL A 24 -0.51 16.24 -1.68
C VAL A 24 0.30 17.35 -1.02
N CYS A 25 -0.20 18.60 -1.00
CA CYS A 25 0.47 19.69 -0.26
C CYS A 25 0.61 19.35 1.24
N GLU A 26 -0.44 18.80 1.86
CA GLU A 26 -0.37 18.33 3.25
C GLU A 26 0.66 17.21 3.43
N ALA A 27 0.71 16.26 2.51
CA ALA A 27 1.68 15.16 2.55
C ALA A 27 3.12 15.67 2.47
N VAL A 28 3.38 16.65 1.57
CA VAL A 28 4.70 17.29 1.40
C VAL A 28 5.13 17.96 2.70
N VAL A 29 4.25 18.77 3.31
CA VAL A 29 4.55 19.46 4.59
C VAL A 29 4.81 18.45 5.72
N ARG A 30 3.99 17.41 5.83
CA ARG A 30 4.16 16.35 6.84
C ARG A 30 5.45 15.55 6.67
N ALA A 31 5.93 15.41 5.43
CA ALA A 31 7.22 14.78 5.14
C ALA A 31 8.43 15.69 5.44
N GLY A 32 8.21 16.92 5.91
CA GLY A 32 9.28 17.88 6.21
C GLY A 32 9.83 18.60 4.98
N ALA A 33 9.05 18.70 3.90
CA ALA A 33 9.38 19.38 2.67
C ALA A 33 8.49 20.61 2.44
N GLU A 34 8.87 21.48 1.52
CA GLU A 34 8.14 22.69 1.14
C GLU A 34 7.45 22.50 -0.23
N PRO A 35 6.11 22.61 -0.33
CA PRO A 35 5.41 22.46 -1.59
C PRO A 35 5.53 23.72 -2.46
N ILE A 36 5.90 23.54 -3.73
CA ILE A 36 5.83 24.57 -4.78
C ILE A 36 4.64 24.22 -5.68
N THR A 37 3.64 25.11 -5.75
CA THR A 37 2.46 24.92 -6.59
C THR A 37 2.33 25.99 -7.65
N VAL A 38 1.57 25.72 -8.72
CA VAL A 38 1.27 26.70 -9.78
C VAL A 38 0.37 27.85 -9.29
N LEU A 39 -0.29 27.69 -8.12
CA LEU A 39 -1.20 28.69 -7.56
C LEU A 39 -0.53 30.01 -7.15
N ASN A 40 0.79 30.03 -7.00
CA ASN A 40 1.55 31.23 -6.59
C ASN A 40 2.17 31.95 -7.81
N LEU A 41 1.43 32.07 -8.93
CA LEU A 41 1.89 32.78 -10.10
C LEU A 41 1.96 34.29 -9.82
N GLU A 42 3.15 34.89 -10.02
CA GLU A 42 3.27 36.33 -10.09
C GLU A 42 2.64 36.83 -11.41
N ALA A 43 1.67 37.74 -11.27
CA ALA A 43 1.01 38.32 -12.42
C ALA A 43 2.03 39.02 -13.34
N GLY A 44 1.99 38.73 -14.66
CA GLY A 44 2.81 39.35 -15.67
C GLY A 44 4.08 38.58 -16.10
N THR A 45 4.44 37.49 -15.43
CA THR A 45 5.56 36.64 -15.87
C THR A 45 5.11 35.61 -16.91
N PRO A 46 5.82 35.42 -18.05
CA PRO A 46 5.47 34.38 -19.01
C PRO A 46 5.46 32.97 -18.38
N ALA A 47 4.36 32.23 -18.58
CA ALA A 47 4.15 30.93 -17.94
C ALA A 47 5.28 29.89 -18.16
N PRO A 48 5.88 29.73 -19.37
CA PRO A 48 7.01 28.83 -19.60
C PRO A 48 8.24 29.14 -18.75
N VAL A 49 8.58 30.43 -18.58
CA VAL A 49 9.71 30.86 -17.76
C VAL A 49 9.46 30.55 -16.29
N THR A 50 8.26 30.82 -15.82
CA THR A 50 7.87 30.59 -14.44
C THR A 50 7.89 29.07 -14.09
N VAL A 51 7.42 28.21 -15.00
CA VAL A 51 7.43 26.77 -14.83
C VAL A 51 8.86 26.22 -14.75
N THR A 52 9.71 26.64 -15.68
CA THR A 52 11.13 26.23 -15.73
C THR A 52 11.86 26.62 -14.44
N ASP A 53 11.72 27.89 -14.01
CA ASP A 53 12.35 28.40 -12.78
C ASP A 53 11.91 27.61 -11.53
N ARG A 54 10.63 27.24 -11.44
CA ARG A 54 10.11 26.45 -10.32
C ARG A 54 10.65 25.04 -10.30
N ILE A 55 10.71 24.39 -11.45
CA ILE A 55 11.31 23.05 -11.57
C ILE A 55 12.81 23.12 -11.24
N ASP A 56 13.51 24.16 -11.69
CA ASP A 56 14.93 24.35 -11.38
C ASP A 56 15.18 24.52 -9.88
N ARG A 57 14.30 25.20 -9.16
CA ARG A 57 14.35 25.39 -7.70
C ARG A 57 13.87 24.18 -6.88
N ALA A 58 13.16 23.25 -7.50
CA ALA A 58 12.66 22.07 -6.81
C ALA A 58 13.74 21.01 -6.67
N ASP A 59 13.75 20.31 -5.55
CA ASP A 59 14.60 19.15 -5.29
C ASP A 59 13.97 17.85 -5.80
N ALA A 60 12.64 17.82 -5.93
CA ALA A 60 11.87 16.73 -6.54
C ALA A 60 10.59 17.25 -7.19
N VAL A 61 9.99 16.46 -8.09
CA VAL A 61 8.73 16.78 -8.75
C VAL A 61 7.72 15.67 -8.54
N VAL A 62 6.54 16.01 -8.02
CA VAL A 62 5.39 15.12 -7.86
C VAL A 62 4.41 15.37 -9.00
N PHE A 63 4.10 14.33 -9.78
CA PHE A 63 3.09 14.36 -10.83
C PHE A 63 1.83 13.64 -10.37
N ILE A 64 0.70 14.34 -10.38
CA ILE A 64 -0.63 13.79 -10.09
C ILE A 64 -1.41 13.76 -11.40
N VAL A 65 -1.70 12.59 -11.94
CA VAL A 65 -2.28 12.44 -13.27
C VAL A 65 -3.64 11.74 -13.18
N GLY A 66 -4.69 12.48 -13.49
CA GLY A 66 -6.06 11.98 -13.57
C GLY A 66 -6.42 11.48 -14.97
N HIS A 67 -7.68 11.76 -15.37
CA HIS A 67 -8.27 11.38 -16.66
C HIS A 67 -8.42 12.56 -17.64
N ARG A 68 -7.82 13.71 -17.33
CA ARG A 68 -7.76 14.89 -18.21
C ARG A 68 -6.33 15.15 -18.66
N TYR A 69 -6.17 15.43 -19.94
CA TYR A 69 -4.90 15.87 -20.52
C TYR A 69 -4.55 17.30 -20.13
N GLY A 70 -5.58 18.13 -19.95
CA GLY A 70 -5.48 19.51 -19.54
C GLY A 70 -5.22 20.45 -20.72
N THR A 71 -5.00 21.74 -20.39
CA THR A 71 -4.69 22.79 -21.36
C THR A 71 -3.32 22.62 -21.99
N THR A 72 -3.21 22.91 -23.28
CA THR A 72 -1.96 22.77 -24.03
C THR A 72 -1.17 24.06 -24.07
N GLU A 73 0.14 23.94 -23.98
CA GLU A 73 1.09 25.01 -24.23
C GLU A 73 1.10 25.33 -25.75
N THR A 74 1.14 26.60 -26.10
CA THR A 74 0.92 27.10 -27.48
C THR A 74 2.00 26.66 -28.47
N THR A 75 3.25 26.60 -28.03
CA THR A 75 4.41 26.29 -28.89
C THR A 75 4.59 24.81 -29.09
N SER A 76 4.60 24.02 -28.01
CA SER A 76 4.84 22.60 -28.03
C SER A 76 3.60 21.76 -28.39
N ARG A 77 2.40 22.35 -28.27
CA ARG A 77 1.09 21.68 -28.40
C ARG A 77 0.88 20.51 -27.43
N LYS A 78 1.75 20.39 -26.42
CA LYS A 78 1.62 19.43 -25.32
C LYS A 78 0.85 20.02 -24.16
N SER A 79 0.27 19.21 -23.28
CA SER A 79 -0.31 19.75 -22.05
C SER A 79 0.80 20.37 -21.18
N TRP A 80 0.41 21.33 -20.33
CA TRP A 80 1.36 21.91 -19.38
C TRP A 80 2.04 20.86 -18.54
N MET A 81 1.31 19.85 -18.08
CA MET A 81 1.84 18.74 -17.28
C MET A 81 2.86 17.89 -18.06
N GLU A 82 2.59 17.61 -19.33
CA GLU A 82 3.56 16.90 -20.20
C GLU A 82 4.81 17.76 -20.48
N TYR A 83 4.64 19.06 -20.67
CA TYR A 83 5.73 20.02 -20.81
C TYR A 83 6.59 20.09 -19.55
N GLU A 84 5.98 20.18 -18.36
CA GLU A 84 6.63 20.12 -17.06
C GLU A 84 7.42 18.81 -16.86
N TYR A 85 6.84 17.69 -17.28
CA TYR A 85 7.49 16.39 -17.22
C TYR A 85 8.77 16.34 -18.05
N GLU A 86 8.74 16.88 -19.26
CA GLU A 86 9.92 16.91 -20.14
C GLU A 86 11.03 17.79 -19.56
N ILE A 87 10.70 18.95 -19.01
CA ILE A 87 11.67 19.81 -18.34
C ILE A 87 12.27 19.10 -17.13
N ALA A 88 11.44 18.53 -16.26
CA ALA A 88 11.91 17.84 -15.07
C ALA A 88 12.83 16.66 -15.42
N LYS A 89 12.47 15.89 -16.45
CA LYS A 89 13.29 14.79 -16.99
C LYS A 89 14.62 15.30 -17.56
N ALA A 90 14.60 16.38 -18.36
CA ALA A 90 15.80 16.99 -18.92
C ALA A 90 16.74 17.56 -17.83
N ARG A 91 16.19 17.99 -16.69
CA ARG A 91 16.93 18.46 -15.51
C ARG A 91 17.38 17.33 -14.58
N ALA A 92 17.12 16.07 -14.93
CA ALA A 92 17.39 14.89 -14.09
C ALA A 92 16.82 15.03 -12.66
N LYS A 93 15.66 15.70 -12.53
CA LYS A 93 14.99 15.83 -11.23
C LYS A 93 14.41 14.47 -10.80
N PRO A 94 14.43 14.11 -9.52
CA PRO A 94 13.67 13.00 -8.98
C PRO A 94 12.18 13.16 -9.30
N LEU A 95 11.58 12.15 -9.95
CA LEU A 95 10.19 12.17 -10.40
C LEU A 95 9.37 11.17 -9.59
N LEU A 96 8.33 11.65 -8.93
CA LEU A 96 7.35 10.86 -8.17
C LEU A 96 6.01 10.92 -8.91
N VAL A 97 5.62 9.83 -9.57
CA VAL A 97 4.47 9.82 -10.48
C VAL A 97 3.33 9.00 -9.90
N PHE A 98 2.16 9.65 -9.78
CA PHE A 98 0.94 9.07 -9.26
C PHE A 98 -0.16 9.15 -10.31
N LEU A 99 -0.74 8.01 -10.70
CA LEU A 99 -1.80 7.90 -11.70
C LEU A 99 -3.12 7.53 -11.03
N ALA A 100 -4.22 8.20 -11.41
CA ALA A 100 -5.54 7.77 -10.97
C ALA A 100 -5.81 6.33 -11.44
N ASP A 101 -6.37 5.49 -10.56
CA ASP A 101 -6.79 4.14 -10.92
C ASP A 101 -8.00 4.21 -11.86
N ASP A 102 -7.93 3.49 -12.99
CA ASP A 102 -9.01 3.44 -13.98
C ASP A 102 -10.27 2.75 -13.45
N ALA A 103 -10.15 1.92 -12.41
CA ALA A 103 -11.27 1.27 -11.74
C ALA A 103 -11.91 2.14 -10.63
N ALA A 104 -11.25 3.24 -10.20
CA ALA A 104 -11.79 4.13 -9.19
C ALA A 104 -12.96 4.97 -9.74
N PRO A 105 -13.99 5.26 -8.92
CA PRO A 105 -15.07 6.14 -9.34
C PRO A 105 -14.53 7.55 -9.63
N TRP A 106 -14.78 8.04 -10.86
CA TRP A 106 -14.34 9.36 -11.30
C TRP A 106 -15.49 10.16 -11.88
N PRO A 107 -15.69 11.45 -11.49
CA PRO A 107 -16.76 12.25 -12.02
C PRO A 107 -16.67 12.41 -13.55
N PRO A 108 -17.71 12.08 -14.34
CA PRO A 108 -17.64 12.11 -15.81
C PRO A 108 -17.24 13.49 -16.38
N LYS A 109 -17.60 14.58 -15.71
CA LYS A 109 -17.22 15.95 -16.11
C LYS A 109 -15.70 16.21 -16.07
N PHE A 110 -14.95 15.36 -15.38
CA PHE A 110 -13.51 15.44 -15.23
C PHE A 110 -12.76 14.35 -16.02
N VAL A 111 -13.42 13.81 -17.03
CA VAL A 111 -12.85 12.86 -17.98
C VAL A 111 -12.88 13.49 -19.38
N ASP A 112 -11.78 13.49 -20.08
CA ASP A 112 -11.74 13.99 -21.47
C ASP A 112 -12.59 13.10 -22.38
N THR A 113 -13.38 13.71 -23.27
CA THR A 113 -14.19 13.00 -24.25
C THR A 113 -13.31 12.19 -25.21
N ASP A 114 -12.20 12.81 -25.71
CA ASP A 114 -11.14 12.11 -26.41
C ASP A 114 -10.00 11.76 -25.46
N ARG A 115 -9.92 10.54 -25.04
CA ARG A 115 -8.94 10.05 -24.07
C ARG A 115 -7.57 9.71 -24.70
N THR A 116 -7.42 9.84 -26.01
CA THR A 116 -6.23 9.38 -26.71
C THR A 116 -4.94 10.00 -26.16
N LYS A 117 -4.91 11.32 -26.01
CA LYS A 117 -3.72 12.04 -25.54
C LYS A 117 -3.37 11.71 -24.09
N ILE A 118 -4.36 11.70 -23.20
CA ILE A 118 -4.11 11.40 -21.80
C ILE A 118 -3.65 9.94 -21.62
N GLN A 119 -4.21 9.00 -22.36
CA GLN A 119 -3.79 7.58 -22.32
C GLN A 119 -2.36 7.41 -22.84
N GLN A 120 -2.01 8.07 -23.94
CA GLN A 120 -0.64 8.06 -24.45
C GLN A 120 0.35 8.62 -23.41
N PHE A 121 0.01 9.72 -22.77
CA PHE A 121 0.85 10.31 -21.73
C PHE A 121 0.98 9.40 -20.51
N ARG A 122 -0.10 8.82 -20.01
CA ARG A 122 -0.09 7.85 -18.89
C ARG A 122 0.76 6.62 -19.21
N THR A 123 0.63 6.06 -20.42
CA THR A 123 1.44 4.92 -20.88
C THR A 123 2.92 5.29 -20.93
N ARG A 124 3.26 6.48 -21.46
CA ARG A 124 4.63 6.97 -21.48
C ARG A 124 5.21 7.11 -20.08
N LEU A 125 4.47 7.69 -19.13
CA LEU A 125 4.90 7.81 -17.74
C LEU A 125 5.19 6.45 -17.12
N ALA A 126 4.29 5.48 -17.31
CA ALA A 126 4.45 4.13 -16.79
C ALA A 126 5.61 3.35 -17.42
N SER A 127 6.03 3.71 -18.66
CA SER A 127 7.21 3.13 -19.30
C SER A 127 8.52 3.78 -18.88
N ASP A 128 8.48 5.06 -18.53
CA ASP A 128 9.68 5.85 -18.22
C ASP A 128 10.11 5.75 -16.75
N VAL A 129 9.14 5.63 -15.84
CA VAL A 129 9.39 5.60 -14.38
C VAL A 129 8.43 4.63 -13.67
N VAL A 130 8.78 4.25 -12.45
CA VAL A 130 7.86 3.50 -11.59
C VAL A 130 6.73 4.43 -11.16
N VAL A 131 5.49 4.04 -11.47
CA VAL A 131 4.28 4.79 -11.11
C VAL A 131 3.54 4.12 -9.95
N ARG A 132 2.82 4.91 -9.14
CA ARG A 132 1.87 4.41 -8.15
C ARG A 132 0.45 4.82 -8.57
N PHE A 133 -0.52 3.94 -8.36
CA PHE A 133 -1.92 4.23 -8.61
C PHE A 133 -2.60 4.71 -7.34
N PHE A 134 -3.62 5.58 -7.48
CA PHE A 134 -4.43 6.06 -6.37
C PHE A 134 -5.92 6.04 -6.73
N SER A 135 -6.76 5.78 -5.73
CA SER A 135 -8.21 5.69 -5.86
C SER A 135 -8.96 6.88 -5.25
N GLY A 136 -8.29 7.71 -4.45
CA GLY A 136 -8.89 8.89 -3.82
C GLY A 136 -7.85 9.81 -3.20
N PRO A 137 -8.29 11.00 -2.69
CA PRO A 137 -7.38 12.01 -2.12
C PRO A 137 -6.58 11.50 -0.92
N ASP A 138 -7.19 10.73 -0.04
CA ASP A 138 -6.52 10.18 1.13
C ASP A 138 -5.48 9.12 0.77
N ASP A 139 -5.82 8.21 -0.15
CA ASP A 139 -4.91 7.19 -0.69
C ASP A 139 -3.67 7.86 -1.33
N LEU A 140 -3.91 8.89 -2.14
CA LEU A 140 -2.84 9.70 -2.74
C LEU A 140 -1.98 10.37 -1.67
N ARG A 141 -2.59 10.98 -0.64
CA ARG A 141 -1.87 11.63 0.44
C ARG A 141 -0.89 10.69 1.14
N PHE A 142 -1.33 9.48 1.45
CA PHE A 142 -0.46 8.47 2.07
C PHE A 142 0.66 8.02 1.13
N ALA A 143 0.33 7.76 -0.14
CA ALA A 143 1.31 7.32 -1.12
C ALA A 143 2.41 8.36 -1.37
N VAL A 144 2.04 9.66 -1.42
CA VAL A 144 2.98 10.77 -1.59
C VAL A 144 3.83 10.98 -0.33
N HIS A 145 3.21 10.98 0.85
CA HIS A 145 3.95 11.10 2.11
C HIS A 145 5.02 10.03 2.25
N ASP A 146 4.66 8.78 1.97
CA ASP A 146 5.57 7.63 2.02
C ASP A 146 6.75 7.82 1.05
N ALA A 147 6.47 8.14 -0.21
CA ALA A 147 7.51 8.37 -1.21
C ALA A 147 8.45 9.54 -0.84
N LEU A 148 7.91 10.62 -0.27
CA LEU A 148 8.69 11.79 0.12
C LEU A 148 9.48 11.57 1.42
N ALA A 149 8.98 10.81 2.37
CA ALA A 149 9.71 10.48 3.60
C ALA A 149 11.03 9.78 3.27
N HIS A 150 11.03 8.86 2.30
CA HIS A 150 12.24 8.23 1.78
C HIS A 150 13.17 9.24 1.11
N PHE A 151 12.63 10.11 0.25
CA PHE A 151 13.40 11.11 -0.46
C PHE A 151 14.08 12.11 0.50
N VAL A 152 13.34 12.67 1.45
CA VAL A 152 13.84 13.63 2.44
C VAL A 152 14.89 12.97 3.35
N SER A 153 14.67 11.73 3.77
CA SER A 153 15.65 10.97 4.55
C SER A 153 16.95 10.75 3.79
N ALA A 154 16.88 10.47 2.48
CA ALA A 154 18.06 10.31 1.64
C ALA A 154 18.86 11.61 1.49
N LEU A 155 18.18 12.76 1.39
CA LEU A 155 18.83 14.08 1.33
C LEU A 155 19.46 14.51 2.66
N ALA A 156 18.92 14.04 3.79
CA ALA A 156 19.41 14.39 5.12
C ALA A 156 20.73 13.68 5.49
N LYS A 157 21.08 12.61 4.78
CA LYS A 157 22.39 11.96 4.93
C LYS A 157 23.45 12.82 4.22
N PRO A 158 24.58 13.18 4.89
CA PRO A 158 25.70 13.81 4.15
C PRO A 158 26.13 12.89 3.01
N PRO A 159 26.67 13.42 1.90
CA PRO A 159 27.24 12.58 0.87
C PRO A 159 28.35 11.74 1.53
N GLU A 160 28.04 10.55 1.93
CA GLU A 160 29.06 9.57 2.24
C GLU A 160 29.81 9.40 0.91
N THR A 161 31.10 9.82 0.90
CA THR A 161 32.06 9.28 -0.05
C THR A 161 31.92 7.78 0.07
N VAL A 162 31.21 7.19 -0.87
CA VAL A 162 30.98 5.74 -0.93
C VAL A 162 32.33 5.10 -1.14
N PRO A 163 33.02 4.55 -0.10
CA PRO A 163 33.83 3.41 -0.37
C PRO A 163 32.83 2.42 -0.97
N GLN A 164 33.14 1.84 -2.10
CA GLN A 164 32.46 0.64 -2.55
C GLN A 164 32.59 -0.40 -1.43
N LYS A 165 31.75 -0.25 -0.42
CA LYS A 165 31.50 -1.30 0.54
C LYS A 165 30.82 -2.35 -0.32
N VAL A 166 31.58 -3.37 -0.67
CA VAL A 166 31.02 -4.65 -1.08
C VAL A 166 29.85 -4.85 -0.13
N VAL A 167 28.63 -4.65 -0.65
CA VAL A 167 27.42 -5.00 0.09
C VAL A 167 27.56 -6.51 0.22
N THR A 168 28.11 -6.93 1.34
CA THR A 168 27.91 -8.30 1.77
C THR A 168 26.40 -8.43 1.79
N SER A 169 25.87 -9.16 0.83
CA SER A 169 24.46 -9.44 0.70
C SER A 169 23.98 -9.92 2.06
N ARG A 170 23.35 -9.04 2.84
CA ARG A 170 22.62 -9.49 4.01
C ARG A 170 21.55 -10.41 3.43
N GLU A 171 21.64 -11.68 3.72
CA GLU A 171 20.64 -12.64 3.29
C GLU A 171 19.28 -12.13 3.77
N VAL A 172 18.45 -11.71 2.81
CA VAL A 172 17.08 -11.30 3.10
C VAL A 172 16.28 -12.56 3.33
N ARG A 173 15.76 -12.71 4.54
CA ARG A 173 14.92 -13.86 4.88
C ARG A 173 13.49 -13.61 4.40
N ILE A 174 12.92 -14.61 3.72
CA ILE A 174 11.53 -14.57 3.28
C ILE A 174 10.62 -15.09 4.39
N VAL A 175 9.83 -14.19 4.97
CA VAL A 175 8.78 -14.50 5.93
C VAL A 175 7.48 -14.78 5.16
N ARG A 176 6.97 -16.00 5.19
CA ARG A 176 5.70 -16.37 4.53
C ARG A 176 4.54 -16.12 5.48
N LEU A 177 3.61 -15.24 5.09
CA LEU A 177 2.39 -14.93 5.82
C LEU A 177 1.20 -15.57 5.10
N LEU A 178 0.57 -16.56 5.72
CA LEU A 178 -0.69 -17.14 5.26
C LEU A 178 -1.84 -16.23 5.65
N LEU A 179 -2.61 -15.77 4.67
CA LEU A 179 -3.81 -14.96 4.87
C LEU A 179 -5.06 -15.82 4.75
N SER A 180 -5.81 -15.94 5.84
CA SER A 180 -7.01 -16.75 5.97
C SER A 180 -8.22 -15.90 6.30
N SER A 181 -9.28 -15.98 5.49
CA SER A 181 -10.50 -15.20 5.71
C SER A 181 -11.68 -15.70 4.88
N PRO A 182 -12.92 -15.52 5.35
CA PRO A 182 -14.13 -15.71 4.55
C PRO A 182 -14.23 -14.72 3.38
N GLY A 183 -15.19 -14.95 2.48
CA GLY A 183 -15.33 -14.15 1.25
C GLY A 183 -15.90 -12.73 1.43
N ASP A 184 -16.40 -12.38 2.62
CA ASP A 184 -17.01 -11.07 2.92
C ASP A 184 -16.02 -9.98 3.35
N VAL A 185 -14.72 -10.28 3.34
CA VAL A 185 -13.62 -9.38 3.71
C VAL A 185 -12.57 -9.25 2.58
N ALA A 186 -13.04 -9.19 1.33
CA ALA A 186 -12.15 -9.09 0.17
C ALA A 186 -11.31 -7.80 0.18
N ASP A 187 -11.92 -6.67 0.52
CA ASP A 187 -11.21 -5.38 0.63
C ASP A 187 -10.13 -5.42 1.70
N GLU A 188 -10.42 -6.05 2.83
CA GLU A 188 -9.48 -6.21 3.93
C GLU A 188 -8.28 -7.08 3.52
N ARG A 189 -8.49 -8.12 2.70
CA ARG A 189 -7.38 -8.92 2.13
C ARG A 189 -6.43 -8.09 1.29
N ASP A 190 -6.95 -7.17 0.47
CA ASP A 190 -6.12 -6.29 -0.34
C ASP A 190 -5.36 -5.27 0.51
N ARG A 191 -5.94 -4.84 1.62
CA ARG A 191 -5.27 -3.96 2.58
C ARG A 191 -4.12 -4.64 3.31
N VAL A 192 -4.22 -5.93 3.63
CA VAL A 192 -3.06 -6.69 4.13
C VAL A 192 -1.92 -6.67 3.12
N ALA A 193 -2.22 -6.88 1.83
CA ALA A 193 -1.19 -6.81 0.79
C ALA A 193 -0.54 -5.42 0.69
N LYS A 194 -1.33 -4.34 0.81
CA LYS A 194 -0.83 -2.95 0.84
C LYS A 194 0.06 -2.70 2.06
N ALA A 195 -0.38 -3.10 3.25
CA ALA A 195 0.39 -2.96 4.49
C ALA A 195 1.71 -3.73 4.44
N VAL A 196 1.70 -4.97 3.93
CA VAL A 196 2.90 -5.79 3.73
C VAL A 196 3.83 -5.16 2.69
N PHE A 197 3.29 -4.67 1.59
CA PHE A 197 4.08 -3.97 0.58
C PHE A 197 4.79 -2.74 1.19
N ARG A 198 4.06 -1.92 1.94
CA ARG A 198 4.62 -0.77 2.67
C ARG A 198 5.69 -1.19 3.68
N PHE A 199 5.45 -2.26 4.44
CA PHE A 199 6.45 -2.83 5.36
C PHE A 199 7.72 -3.23 4.62
N ASN A 200 7.60 -3.97 3.53
CA ASN A 200 8.75 -4.41 2.74
C ASN A 200 9.55 -3.24 2.17
N GLN A 201 8.89 -2.18 1.73
CA GLN A 201 9.56 -0.98 1.21
C GLN A 201 10.39 -0.26 2.29
N GLN A 202 9.90 -0.24 3.54
CA GLN A 202 10.49 0.58 4.60
C GLN A 202 11.42 -0.21 5.53
N SER A 203 11.24 -1.49 5.66
CA SER A 203 11.84 -2.28 6.74
C SER A 203 12.81 -3.36 6.30
N VAL A 204 12.87 -3.70 5.00
CA VAL A 204 13.76 -4.78 4.52
C VAL A 204 15.23 -4.48 4.80
N GLU A 205 15.66 -3.24 4.58
CA GLU A 205 17.04 -2.82 4.82
C GLU A 205 17.42 -2.86 6.30
N GLU A 206 16.48 -2.51 7.19
CA GLU A 206 16.70 -2.50 8.64
C GLU A 206 16.60 -3.90 9.24
N SER A 207 15.55 -4.63 8.89
CA SER A 207 15.23 -5.92 9.51
C SER A 207 15.89 -7.12 8.84
N GLY A 208 16.24 -7.02 7.55
CA GLY A 208 16.64 -8.16 6.74
C GLY A 208 15.50 -9.14 6.45
N LEU A 209 14.24 -8.73 6.66
CA LEU A 209 13.06 -9.57 6.48
C LEU A 209 12.21 -9.05 5.32
N PHE A 210 11.83 -9.95 4.42
CA PHE A 210 10.87 -9.70 3.35
C PHE A 210 9.62 -10.54 3.59
N ILE A 211 8.47 -9.92 3.80
CA ILE A 211 7.20 -10.62 4.03
C ILE A 211 6.53 -10.92 2.69
N LYS A 212 6.25 -12.19 2.44
CA LYS A 212 5.48 -12.66 1.28
C LYS A 212 4.09 -13.10 1.75
N VAL A 213 3.04 -12.38 1.34
CA VAL A 213 1.66 -12.81 1.54
C VAL A 213 1.38 -14.00 0.64
N VAL A 214 0.77 -15.02 1.20
CA VAL A 214 0.31 -16.22 0.49
C VAL A 214 -1.20 -16.32 0.70
N ARG A 215 -1.93 -16.35 -0.40
CA ARG A 215 -3.38 -16.52 -0.43
C ARG A 215 -3.68 -17.88 -1.08
N TRP A 216 -4.79 -18.48 -0.73
CA TRP A 216 -5.21 -19.74 -1.37
C TRP A 216 -5.51 -19.54 -2.86
N GLU A 217 -5.94 -18.35 -3.28
CA GLU A 217 -6.18 -17.99 -4.68
C GLU A 217 -4.90 -17.98 -5.54
N ASP A 218 -3.75 -17.78 -4.90
CA ASP A 218 -2.44 -17.76 -5.57
C ASP A 218 -1.89 -19.18 -5.81
N MET A 219 -2.55 -20.19 -5.28
CA MET A 219 -2.15 -21.58 -5.47
C MET A 219 -2.59 -22.09 -6.83
N ALA A 220 -1.73 -22.84 -7.50
CA ALA A 220 -2.08 -23.45 -8.77
C ALA A 220 -3.30 -24.37 -8.63
N PRO A 221 -4.29 -24.31 -9.54
CA PRO A 221 -5.44 -25.20 -9.50
C PRO A 221 -4.97 -26.64 -9.59
N GLN A 222 -5.32 -27.44 -8.59
CA GLN A 222 -5.01 -28.88 -8.53
C GLN A 222 -6.30 -29.67 -8.43
N ILE A 223 -6.40 -30.72 -9.23
CA ILE A 223 -7.44 -31.73 -9.10
C ILE A 223 -6.89 -32.81 -8.16
N GLY A 224 -7.48 -32.93 -6.97
CA GLY A 224 -7.03 -33.91 -5.96
C GLY A 224 -7.97 -33.96 -4.77
N PRO A 225 -7.67 -34.81 -3.77
CA PRO A 225 -8.45 -34.82 -2.54
C PRO A 225 -8.36 -33.44 -1.90
N ARG A 226 -9.49 -32.87 -1.53
CA ARG A 226 -9.74 -31.62 -0.79
C ARG A 226 -8.69 -30.51 -0.92
N PRO A 227 -9.05 -29.31 -1.41
CA PRO A 227 -8.15 -28.14 -1.43
C PRO A 227 -7.56 -27.86 -0.03
N GLN A 228 -8.36 -28.01 1.03
CA GLN A 228 -7.97 -27.77 2.41
C GLN A 228 -6.83 -28.67 2.90
N THR A 229 -6.76 -29.91 2.43
CA THR A 229 -5.67 -30.84 2.79
C THR A 229 -4.31 -30.35 2.30
N PHE A 230 -4.27 -29.64 1.17
CA PHE A 230 -3.03 -29.04 0.64
C PHE A 230 -2.61 -27.83 1.47
N ILE A 231 -3.58 -26.98 1.82
CA ILE A 231 -3.33 -25.80 2.66
C ILE A 231 -2.78 -26.25 4.01
N ASN A 232 -3.45 -27.19 4.65
CA ASN A 232 -3.07 -27.72 5.97
C ASN A 232 -1.68 -28.39 5.96
N LYS A 233 -1.33 -29.14 4.91
CA LYS A 233 0.01 -29.73 4.76
C LYS A 233 1.12 -28.67 4.62
N GLN A 234 0.79 -27.51 4.10
CA GLN A 234 1.73 -26.42 3.90
C GLN A 234 1.81 -25.44 5.08
N ILE A 235 0.87 -25.51 6.04
CA ILE A 235 0.82 -24.59 7.20
C ILE A 235 2.13 -24.60 7.98
N GLY A 236 2.75 -25.75 8.16
CA GLY A 236 4.07 -25.84 8.80
C GLY A 236 5.21 -25.14 8.07
N GLY A 237 5.02 -24.75 6.81
CA GLY A 237 5.95 -23.96 6.01
C GLY A 237 5.73 -22.44 6.09
N TYR A 238 4.68 -21.98 6.81
CA TYR A 238 4.41 -20.55 7.01
C TYR A 238 5.01 -20.09 8.33
N HIS A 239 5.49 -18.84 8.33
CA HIS A 239 6.07 -18.21 9.51
C HIS A 239 5.04 -17.37 10.27
N MET A 240 4.02 -16.87 9.56
CA MET A 240 2.93 -16.08 10.11
C MET A 240 1.58 -16.59 9.60
N PHE A 241 0.57 -16.50 10.44
CA PHE A 241 -0.83 -16.70 10.11
C PHE A 241 -1.60 -15.45 10.45
N CYS A 242 -2.36 -14.91 9.49
CA CYS A 242 -3.21 -13.74 9.66
C CYS A 242 -4.65 -14.13 9.34
N GLY A 243 -5.50 -14.19 10.37
CA GLY A 243 -6.93 -14.42 10.24
C GLY A 243 -7.72 -13.13 10.24
N ILE A 244 -8.75 -13.04 9.39
CA ILE A 244 -9.68 -11.90 9.35
C ILE A 244 -11.10 -12.42 9.30
N MET A 245 -12.00 -11.87 10.13
CA MET A 245 -13.43 -12.16 10.09
C MET A 245 -14.29 -10.90 10.28
N TRP A 246 -15.46 -10.90 9.64
CA TRP A 246 -16.47 -9.85 9.81
C TRP A 246 -17.83 -10.45 10.19
N ASN A 247 -18.65 -10.81 9.23
CA ASN A 247 -20.02 -11.31 9.45
C ASN A 247 -20.18 -12.77 9.06
N ARG A 248 -19.32 -13.29 8.19
CA ARG A 248 -19.34 -14.69 7.76
C ARG A 248 -18.29 -15.50 8.50
N PHE A 249 -18.71 -16.65 8.98
CA PHE A 249 -17.79 -17.65 9.53
C PHE A 249 -17.14 -18.48 8.42
N GLY A 250 -17.81 -18.55 7.28
CA GLY A 250 -17.40 -19.28 6.10
C GLY A 250 -18.26 -20.49 5.80
N THR A 251 -17.91 -21.18 4.72
CA THR A 251 -18.63 -22.41 4.31
C THR A 251 -18.12 -23.60 5.10
N PRO A 252 -19.00 -24.44 5.66
CA PRO A 252 -18.61 -25.67 6.34
C PRO A 252 -17.77 -26.58 5.43
N THR A 253 -16.73 -27.18 6.02
CA THR A 253 -15.96 -28.26 5.42
C THR A 253 -16.42 -29.60 6.01
N GLU A 254 -15.90 -30.72 5.52
CA GLU A 254 -16.28 -32.03 6.07
C GLU A 254 -15.82 -32.27 7.52
N ILE A 255 -14.83 -31.50 8.00
CA ILE A 255 -14.21 -31.67 9.31
C ILE A 255 -14.28 -30.44 10.21
N ALA A 256 -14.66 -29.27 9.69
CA ALA A 256 -14.76 -28.02 10.45
C ALA A 256 -15.99 -27.21 10.05
N ALA A 257 -16.42 -26.32 10.95
CA ALA A 257 -17.54 -25.42 10.72
C ALA A 257 -17.26 -24.37 9.61
N SER A 258 -15.99 -24.18 9.21
CA SER A 258 -15.60 -23.41 8.03
C SER A 258 -14.14 -23.69 7.62
N GLY A 259 -13.79 -23.37 6.37
CA GLY A 259 -12.40 -23.46 5.88
C GLY A 259 -11.44 -22.59 6.71
N THR A 260 -11.82 -21.35 7.01
CA THR A 260 -11.01 -20.45 7.87
C THR A 260 -10.79 -21.02 9.28
N LYS A 261 -11.82 -21.68 9.85
CA LYS A 261 -11.70 -22.34 11.15
C LYS A 261 -10.76 -23.54 11.07
N GLU A 262 -10.84 -24.34 10.02
CA GLU A 262 -9.98 -25.50 9.78
C GLU A 262 -8.51 -25.07 9.63
N GLU A 263 -8.23 -24.01 8.86
CA GLU A 263 -6.90 -23.43 8.71
C GLU A 263 -6.34 -22.90 10.04
N PHE A 264 -7.20 -22.24 10.82
CA PHE A 264 -6.81 -21.74 12.14
C PHE A 264 -6.51 -22.89 13.11
N ASP A 265 -7.33 -23.95 13.17
CA ASP A 265 -7.10 -25.09 14.04
C ASP A 265 -5.79 -25.80 13.68
N ALA A 266 -5.50 -25.98 12.40
CA ALA A 266 -4.24 -26.53 11.95
C ALA A 266 -3.04 -25.61 12.27
N ALA A 267 -3.23 -24.27 12.24
CA ALA A 267 -2.20 -23.34 12.67
C ALA A 267 -1.93 -23.40 14.16
N ILE A 268 -2.96 -23.55 15.01
CA ILE A 268 -2.84 -23.73 16.46
C ILE A 268 -2.12 -25.04 16.77
N GLU A 269 -2.53 -26.16 16.17
CA GLU A 269 -1.88 -27.47 16.36
C GLU A 269 -0.39 -27.42 15.99
N CYS A 270 -0.06 -26.76 14.89
CA CYS A 270 1.31 -26.57 14.48
C CYS A 270 2.08 -25.67 15.47
N TRP A 271 1.46 -24.60 15.97
CA TRP A 271 2.06 -23.75 16.98
C TRP A 271 2.30 -24.47 18.31
N GLU A 272 1.33 -25.23 18.79
CA GLU A 272 1.47 -26.03 20.03
C GLU A 272 2.58 -27.09 19.93
N SER A 273 2.77 -27.68 18.75
CA SER A 273 3.78 -28.72 18.54
C SER A 273 5.17 -28.23 18.16
N ARG A 274 5.28 -27.05 17.48
CA ARG A 274 6.52 -26.55 16.87
C ARG A 274 6.83 -25.10 17.18
N GLY A 275 6.00 -24.38 17.98
CA GLY A 275 6.16 -22.97 18.27
C GLY A 275 5.89 -22.04 17.09
N ARG A 276 5.34 -22.53 15.96
CA ARG A 276 5.06 -21.76 14.74
C ARG A 276 3.80 -22.24 14.03
N PRO A 277 3.09 -21.39 13.22
CA PRO A 277 3.39 -20.00 12.85
C PRO A 277 3.10 -18.99 13.97
N TRP A 278 3.57 -17.76 13.83
CA TRP A 278 3.11 -16.63 14.64
C TRP A 278 1.69 -16.27 14.22
N ILE A 279 0.73 -16.38 15.14
CA ILE A 279 -0.71 -16.26 14.82
C ILE A 279 -1.23 -14.89 15.23
N THR A 280 -1.87 -14.19 14.28
CA THR A 280 -2.62 -12.94 14.49
C THR A 280 -4.05 -13.12 14.01
N PHE A 281 -5.02 -12.48 14.71
CA PHE A 281 -6.42 -12.52 14.30
C PHE A 281 -7.09 -11.16 14.47
N TYR A 282 -7.89 -10.77 13.47
CA TYR A 282 -8.54 -9.46 13.38
C TYR A 282 -10.03 -9.60 13.11
N PHE A 283 -10.84 -8.81 13.83
CA PHE A 283 -12.29 -8.79 13.66
C PHE A 283 -12.75 -7.42 13.17
N CYS A 284 -13.52 -7.40 12.11
CA CYS A 284 -14.19 -6.19 11.63
C CYS A 284 -15.46 -5.94 12.45
N ASP A 285 -15.53 -4.77 13.10
CA ASP A 285 -16.68 -4.32 13.88
C ASP A 285 -17.55 -3.30 13.12
N ARG A 286 -17.35 -3.17 11.79
CA ARG A 286 -18.18 -2.34 10.93
C ARG A 286 -19.64 -2.79 11.01
N PRO A 287 -20.60 -1.86 11.18
CA PRO A 287 -22.03 -2.20 11.20
C PRO A 287 -22.45 -2.93 9.92
N ALA A 288 -23.37 -3.88 10.06
CA ALA A 288 -23.95 -4.62 8.95
C ALA A 288 -25.46 -4.80 9.16
N ASN A 289 -26.20 -4.82 8.07
CA ASN A 289 -27.61 -5.17 8.08
C ASN A 289 -27.78 -6.65 7.75
N PHE A 290 -28.47 -7.38 8.61
CA PHE A 290 -28.80 -8.78 8.39
C PHE A 290 -30.24 -8.89 7.93
N THR A 291 -30.47 -9.54 6.79
CA THR A 291 -31.78 -9.68 6.16
C THR A 291 -32.30 -11.11 6.16
N THR A 292 -31.44 -12.09 6.52
CA THR A 292 -31.82 -13.50 6.58
C THR A 292 -31.34 -14.16 7.88
N PRO A 293 -32.04 -15.21 8.35
CA PRO A 293 -31.61 -15.99 9.52
C PRO A 293 -30.22 -16.58 9.37
N GLU A 294 -29.85 -17.03 8.18
CA GLU A 294 -28.52 -17.62 7.88
C GLU A 294 -27.39 -16.62 8.12
N GLN A 295 -27.60 -15.33 7.77
CA GLN A 295 -26.63 -14.27 8.04
C GLN A 295 -26.44 -14.04 9.54
N LEU A 296 -27.52 -14.10 10.33
CA LEU A 296 -27.47 -13.99 11.78
C LEU A 296 -26.74 -15.19 12.41
N ASP A 297 -27.00 -16.40 11.93
CA ASP A 297 -26.31 -17.60 12.38
C ASP A 297 -24.82 -17.55 12.08
N GLN A 298 -24.43 -17.09 10.90
CA GLN A 298 -23.04 -16.86 10.55
C GLN A 298 -22.38 -15.85 11.50
N LYS A 299 -23.03 -14.72 11.78
CA LYS A 299 -22.52 -13.72 12.74
C LYS A 299 -22.40 -14.28 14.16
N ARG A 300 -23.37 -15.08 14.61
CA ARG A 300 -23.31 -15.75 15.92
C ARG A 300 -22.05 -16.62 16.02
N LEU A 301 -21.76 -17.44 15.00
CA LEU A 301 -20.56 -18.27 14.97
C LEU A 301 -19.27 -17.45 15.03
N VAL A 302 -19.22 -16.30 14.34
CA VAL A 302 -18.07 -15.38 14.42
C VAL A 302 -17.88 -14.85 15.84
N LEU A 303 -18.97 -14.46 16.52
CA LEU A 303 -18.89 -13.92 17.88
C LEU A 303 -18.48 -15.00 18.91
N GLU A 304 -19.00 -16.21 18.76
CA GLU A 304 -18.60 -17.37 19.59
C GLU A 304 -17.10 -17.67 19.42
N PHE A 305 -16.64 -17.69 18.17
CA PHE A 305 -15.22 -17.90 17.85
C PHE A 305 -14.32 -16.79 18.40
N ARG A 306 -14.74 -15.52 18.26
CA ARG A 306 -14.03 -14.37 18.85
C ARG A 306 -13.91 -14.52 20.37
N THR A 307 -14.96 -14.97 21.05
CA THR A 307 -14.96 -15.22 22.49
C THR A 307 -13.95 -16.31 22.86
N GLN A 308 -13.88 -17.40 22.08
CA GLN A 308 -12.88 -18.45 22.25
C GLN A 308 -11.46 -17.93 22.07
N LEU A 309 -11.22 -17.08 21.06
CA LEU A 309 -9.89 -16.52 20.81
C LEU A 309 -9.44 -15.53 21.90
N ASN A 310 -10.36 -14.74 22.44
CA ASN A 310 -10.06 -13.82 23.54
C ASN A 310 -9.54 -14.54 24.80
N SER A 311 -9.93 -15.80 25.02
CA SER A 311 -9.41 -16.60 26.12
C SER A 311 -8.02 -17.19 25.86
N LYS A 312 -7.59 -17.27 24.60
CA LYS A 312 -6.28 -17.83 24.19
C LYS A 312 -5.21 -16.76 23.94
N GLY A 313 -5.60 -15.53 23.67
CA GLY A 313 -4.66 -14.47 23.34
C GLY A 313 -5.32 -13.12 23.02
N ILE A 314 -4.50 -12.18 22.57
CA ILE A 314 -4.98 -10.86 22.20
C ILE A 314 -5.44 -10.91 20.74
N VAL A 315 -6.73 -10.65 20.50
CA VAL A 315 -7.26 -10.37 19.17
C VAL A 315 -7.47 -8.87 19.01
N ARG A 316 -7.45 -8.39 17.78
CA ARG A 316 -7.67 -6.98 17.48
C ARG A 316 -8.98 -6.77 16.73
N ALA A 317 -9.55 -5.58 16.89
CA ALA A 317 -10.75 -5.17 16.18
C ALA A 317 -10.48 -3.86 15.43
N PHE A 318 -11.25 -3.64 14.37
CA PHE A 318 -11.20 -2.43 13.55
C PHE A 318 -12.59 -2.11 12.98
N LEU A 319 -12.82 -0.86 12.64
CA LEU A 319 -14.09 -0.38 12.06
C LEU A 319 -13.96 -0.07 10.57
N THR A 320 -12.82 0.44 10.14
CA THR A 320 -12.60 0.87 8.75
C THR A 320 -11.41 0.16 8.13
N GLY A 321 -11.43 0.03 6.80
CA GLY A 321 -10.30 -0.57 6.09
C GLY A 321 -9.00 0.22 6.24
N ILE A 322 -9.06 1.55 6.36
CA ILE A 322 -7.86 2.39 6.57
C ILE A 322 -7.25 2.12 7.94
N GLU A 323 -8.09 2.11 8.99
CA GLU A 323 -7.65 1.72 10.33
C GLU A 323 -7.01 0.33 10.35
N PHE A 324 -7.61 -0.62 9.62
CA PHE A 324 -7.09 -1.98 9.52
C PHE A 324 -5.72 -2.05 8.84
N GLU A 325 -5.52 -1.31 7.76
CA GLU A 325 -4.24 -1.25 7.05
C GLU A 325 -3.11 -0.72 7.96
N GLU A 326 -3.37 0.36 8.71
CA GLU A 326 -2.42 0.90 9.69
C GLU A 326 -2.17 -0.10 10.82
N LEU A 327 -3.21 -0.76 11.32
CA LEU A 327 -3.12 -1.75 12.37
C LEU A 327 -2.22 -2.93 11.98
N ILE A 328 -2.41 -3.48 10.78
CA ILE A 328 -1.56 -4.54 10.22
C ILE A 328 -0.11 -4.06 10.09
N TYR A 329 0.10 -2.87 9.51
CA TYR A 329 1.44 -2.33 9.31
C TYR A 329 2.19 -2.17 10.64
N GLU A 330 1.55 -1.59 11.65
CA GLU A 330 2.14 -1.43 12.99
C GLU A 330 2.40 -2.78 13.68
N ASP A 331 1.50 -3.75 13.54
CA ASP A 331 1.70 -5.09 14.11
C ASP A 331 2.86 -5.81 13.43
N LEU A 332 3.03 -5.73 12.12
CA LEU A 332 4.20 -6.26 11.43
C LEU A 332 5.49 -5.63 11.95
N ARG A 333 5.52 -4.31 12.12
CA ARG A 333 6.69 -3.61 12.67
C ARG A 333 7.03 -4.03 14.10
N ARG A 334 6.03 -4.36 14.92
CA ARG A 334 6.23 -4.83 16.30
C ARG A 334 6.67 -6.29 16.32
N ILE A 335 5.96 -7.16 15.61
CA ILE A 335 6.23 -8.60 15.58
C ILE A 335 7.65 -8.90 15.09
N THR A 336 8.08 -8.24 14.03
CA THR A 336 9.42 -8.43 13.45
C THR A 336 10.57 -7.96 14.35
N LYS A 337 10.28 -7.30 15.47
CA LYS A 337 11.26 -6.89 16.49
C LYS A 337 11.21 -7.76 17.76
N ILE A 338 10.25 -8.69 17.84
CA ILE A 338 10.10 -9.59 18.99
C ILE A 338 11.19 -10.66 18.95
N PRO A 339 12.01 -10.84 20.01
CA PRO A 339 13.09 -11.83 20.01
C PRO A 339 12.62 -13.27 19.78
N GLU A 340 11.43 -13.61 20.30
CA GLU A 340 10.81 -14.93 20.11
C GLU A 340 10.47 -15.21 18.65
N PHE A 341 9.95 -14.19 17.94
CA PHE A 341 9.66 -14.28 16.52
C PHE A 341 10.94 -14.48 15.69
N ILE A 342 11.98 -13.73 16.01
CA ILE A 342 13.28 -13.86 15.31
C ILE A 342 13.86 -15.25 15.53
N ARG A 343 13.85 -15.77 16.78
CA ARG A 343 14.32 -17.14 17.08
C ARG A 343 13.53 -18.20 16.31
N MET A 344 12.21 -18.03 16.24
CA MET A 344 11.36 -18.94 15.45
C MET A 344 11.77 -18.99 13.96
N LEU A 345 12.23 -17.87 13.40
CA LEU A 345 12.74 -17.81 12.02
C LEU A 345 14.12 -18.46 11.87
N ASP A 346 14.91 -18.53 12.93
CA ASP A 346 16.25 -19.15 12.93
C ASP A 346 16.18 -20.68 13.01
N GLU A 347 15.15 -21.22 13.65
CA GLU A 347 14.95 -22.64 13.91
C GLU A 347 14.19 -23.38 12.77
N GLY A 348 13.75 -22.68 11.74
CA GLY A 348 12.94 -23.18 10.63
C GLY A 348 13.57 -23.12 9.28
#